data_0df29f64a47d1e948e00db945b315c3a
#
_entry.id   0df29f64a47d1e948e00db945b315c3a
#
_cell.length_a   1.000
_cell.length_b   1.000
_cell.length_c   1.000
_cell.angle_alpha   90.00
_cell.angle_beta   90.00
_cell.angle_gamma   90.00
#
_symmetry.space_group_name_H-M   'P 1'
#
loop_
_entity.id
_entity.type
_entity.pdbx_description
1 polymer ?
#
loop_
_entity_poly.entity_id
_entity_poly.type
_entity_poly.pdbx_seq_one_letter_code
_entity_poly.pdbx_strand_id
1 'polypeptide(L)'
;MLEGPRTSVPGEVVTTGWYDYSAKYHDDATELLVPAPLTDGEVREVQDLAAAAFSVLGVAGLARVDFFYEEGGRGFLVNELNTMPGCTSRSMFPLLWEASGMPNAELFDELVNLAVARGTPRGR
;
A
#
# COMPACT_ATOMS: atom_id res chain seq x y z
N MET A 1 -14.27 13.00 15.50
CA MET A 1 -12.94 12.39 15.69
C MET A 1 -12.34 12.07 14.34
N LEU A 2 -11.10 12.45 14.16
CA LEU A 2 -10.40 12.11 12.94
C LEU A 2 -9.84 10.70 13.06
N GLU A 3 -10.29 9.84 12.18
CA GLU A 3 -9.72 8.51 12.10
C GLU A 3 -8.42 8.59 11.33
N GLY A 4 -7.45 7.80 11.73
CA GLY A 4 -6.22 7.67 11.00
C GLY A 4 -6.46 7.00 9.64
N PRO A 5 -5.44 6.95 8.80
CA PRO A 5 -5.59 6.29 7.51
C PRO A 5 -5.88 4.80 7.69
N ARG A 6 -6.74 4.27 6.83
CA ARG A 6 -7.02 2.84 6.79
C ARG A 6 -5.93 2.14 6.00
N THR A 7 -5.55 0.95 6.44
CA THR A 7 -4.52 0.16 5.80
C THR A 7 -5.10 -1.15 5.28
N SER A 8 -4.58 -1.59 4.14
CA SER A 8 -4.93 -2.89 3.60
C SER A 8 -4.13 -3.99 4.29
N VAL A 9 -4.44 -5.24 3.96
CA VAL A 9 -3.52 -6.33 4.24
C VAL A 9 -2.24 -6.09 3.45
N PRO A 10 -1.08 -6.49 3.98
CA PRO A 10 0.17 -6.39 3.21
C PRO A 10 0.27 -7.52 2.19
N GLY A 11 1.00 -7.26 1.12
CA GLY A 11 1.38 -8.27 0.15
C GLY A 11 2.89 -8.39 0.11
N GLU A 12 3.38 -9.53 -0.29
CA GLU A 12 4.81 -9.74 -0.47
C GLU A 12 5.13 -9.88 -1.95
N VAL A 13 6.13 -9.11 -2.39
CA VAL A 13 6.67 -9.25 -3.74
C VAL A 13 7.89 -10.16 -3.67
N VAL A 14 7.80 -11.30 -4.33
CA VAL A 14 8.88 -12.28 -4.36
C VAL A 14 9.57 -12.18 -5.70
N THR A 15 10.86 -11.93 -5.70
CA THR A 15 11.66 -11.84 -6.92
C THR A 15 12.83 -12.82 -6.84
N THR A 16 13.33 -13.23 -8.00
CA THR A 16 14.47 -14.14 -8.08
C THR A 16 15.78 -13.41 -8.36
N GLY A 17 15.87 -12.17 -7.93
CA GLY A 17 17.08 -11.37 -8.16
C GLY A 17 16.84 -9.96 -7.66
N TRP A 18 17.48 -9.00 -8.34
CA TRP A 18 17.28 -7.61 -7.99
C TRP A 18 15.85 -7.18 -8.25
N TYR A 19 15.29 -6.46 -7.28
CA TYR A 19 13.98 -5.85 -7.41
C TYR A 19 14.14 -4.51 -8.12
N ASP A 20 14.14 -4.56 -9.46
CA ASP A 20 14.29 -3.39 -10.30
C ASP A 20 12.94 -2.98 -10.91
N TYR A 21 12.98 -1.99 -11.79
CA TYR A 21 11.77 -1.49 -12.44
C TYR A 21 11.07 -2.59 -13.23
N SER A 22 11.81 -3.41 -13.95
CA SER A 22 11.24 -4.47 -14.77
C SER A 22 10.54 -5.52 -13.91
N ALA A 23 11.17 -5.95 -12.83
CA ALA A 23 10.56 -6.89 -11.89
C ALA A 23 9.29 -6.32 -11.27
N LYS A 24 9.29 -5.03 -10.99
CA LYS A 24 8.16 -4.35 -10.35
C LYS A 24 6.93 -4.27 -11.24
N TYR A 25 7.10 -4.12 -12.55
CA TYR A 25 5.99 -3.82 -13.45
C TYR A 25 5.78 -4.85 -14.56
N HIS A 26 6.80 -5.58 -14.97
CA HIS A 26 6.74 -6.39 -16.19
C HIS A 26 7.26 -7.80 -16.06
N ASP A 27 7.95 -8.13 -14.99
CA ASP A 27 8.64 -9.41 -14.89
C ASP A 27 7.69 -10.52 -14.46
N ASP A 28 7.53 -11.54 -15.32
CA ASP A 28 6.72 -12.71 -15.04
C ASP A 28 7.33 -13.58 -13.92
N ALA A 29 8.63 -13.40 -13.62
CA ALA A 29 9.26 -14.11 -12.50
C ALA A 29 8.93 -13.48 -11.16
N THR A 30 8.28 -12.33 -11.15
CA THR A 30 7.82 -11.68 -9.92
C THR A 30 6.50 -12.28 -9.49
N GLU A 31 6.44 -12.72 -8.26
CA GLU A 31 5.24 -13.29 -7.67
C GLU A 31 4.74 -12.38 -6.57
N LEU A 32 3.43 -12.18 -6.53
CA LEU A 32 2.78 -11.41 -5.46
C LEU A 32 2.01 -12.35 -4.56
N LEU A 33 2.39 -12.39 -3.29
CA LEU A 33 1.68 -13.18 -2.28
C LEU A 33 0.73 -12.26 -1.51
N VAL A 34 -0.57 -12.53 -1.58
CA VAL A 34 -1.59 -11.70 -0.94
C VAL A 34 -2.55 -12.60 -0.16
N PRO A 35 -2.66 -12.42 1.15
CA PRO A 35 -1.83 -11.55 1.97
C PRO A 35 -0.41 -12.11 2.14
N ALA A 36 0.52 -11.25 2.54
CA ALA A 36 1.87 -11.66 2.83
C ALA A 36 1.88 -12.69 3.98
N PRO A 37 2.79 -13.68 3.94
CA PRO A 37 2.85 -14.72 4.98
C PRO A 37 3.53 -14.21 6.25
N LEU A 38 2.83 -13.37 6.98
CA LEU A 38 3.29 -12.73 8.20
C LEU A 38 2.41 -13.17 9.37
N THR A 39 2.95 -13.09 10.59
CA THR A 39 2.14 -13.30 11.78
C THR A 39 1.19 -12.11 11.98
N ASP A 40 0.15 -12.29 12.80
CA ASP A 40 -0.79 -11.21 13.09
C ASP A 40 -0.08 -9.99 13.68
N GLY A 41 0.91 -10.22 14.51
CA GLY A 41 1.70 -9.13 15.10
C GLY A 41 2.51 -8.37 14.07
N GLU A 42 3.13 -9.10 13.14
CA GLU A 42 3.89 -8.48 12.05
C GLU A 42 3.00 -7.70 11.10
N VAL A 43 1.80 -8.23 10.82
CA VAL A 43 0.82 -7.50 10.01
C VAL A 43 0.48 -6.17 10.66
N ARG A 44 0.16 -6.18 11.95
CA ARG A 44 -0.15 -4.94 12.67
C ARG A 44 1.02 -3.97 12.68
N GLU A 45 2.23 -4.48 12.85
CA GLU A 45 3.42 -3.63 12.85
C GLU A 45 3.61 -2.90 11.52
N VAL A 46 3.53 -3.61 10.40
CA VAL A 46 3.71 -2.99 9.09
C VAL A 46 2.56 -2.05 8.77
N GLN A 47 1.34 -2.38 9.19
CA GLN A 47 0.18 -1.49 9.00
C GLN A 47 0.36 -0.19 9.80
N ASP A 48 0.83 -0.28 11.04
CA ASP A 48 1.08 0.90 11.86
C ASP A 48 2.17 1.78 11.26
N LEU A 49 3.23 1.17 10.74
CA LEU A 49 4.30 1.89 10.08
C LEU A 49 3.82 2.58 8.80
N ALA A 50 2.98 1.90 8.02
CA ALA A 50 2.40 2.49 6.81
C ALA A 50 1.52 3.68 7.15
N ALA A 51 0.67 3.56 8.15
CA ALA A 51 -0.18 4.66 8.60
C ALA A 51 0.64 5.85 9.10
N ALA A 52 1.71 5.56 9.86
CA ALA A 52 2.61 6.59 10.36
C ALA A 52 3.32 7.33 9.23
N ALA A 53 3.84 6.60 8.25
CA ALA A 53 4.50 7.20 7.09
C ALA A 53 3.55 8.10 6.30
N PHE A 54 2.33 7.62 6.07
CA PHE A 54 1.29 8.36 5.38
C PHE A 54 1.01 9.70 6.09
N SER A 55 0.85 9.65 7.40
CA SER A 55 0.53 10.83 8.21
C SER A 55 1.70 11.81 8.31
N VAL A 56 2.89 11.29 8.56
CA VAL A 56 4.10 12.12 8.72
C VAL A 56 4.42 12.88 7.43
N LEU A 57 4.21 12.24 6.28
CA LEU A 57 4.48 12.87 4.99
C LEU A 57 3.33 13.76 4.50
N GLY A 58 2.24 13.85 5.25
CA GLY A 58 1.12 14.71 4.89
C GLY A 58 0.36 14.25 3.66
N VAL A 59 0.32 12.95 3.42
CA VAL A 59 -0.36 12.39 2.25
C VAL A 59 -1.87 12.45 2.44
N ALA A 60 -2.60 12.66 1.35
CA ALA A 60 -4.06 12.63 1.35
C ALA A 60 -4.54 11.70 0.25
N GLY A 61 -5.71 11.10 0.48
CA GLY A 61 -6.35 10.21 -0.49
C GLY A 61 -5.84 8.80 -0.40
N LEU A 62 -4.72 8.51 -1.06
CA LEU A 62 -4.20 7.15 -1.12
C LEU A 62 -2.68 7.13 -1.24
N ALA A 63 -2.11 6.00 -0.87
CA ALA A 63 -0.71 5.74 -1.13
C ALA A 63 -0.45 4.23 -1.04
N ARG A 64 0.53 3.77 -1.79
CA ARG A 64 1.14 2.46 -1.57
C ARG A 64 2.46 2.69 -0.86
N VAL A 65 2.65 2.02 0.25
CA VAL A 65 3.89 2.14 1.02
C VAL A 65 4.67 0.85 0.85
N ASP A 66 5.89 0.96 0.37
CA ASP A 66 6.75 -0.18 0.09
C ASP A 66 7.79 -0.33 1.19
N PHE A 67 8.00 -1.57 1.63
CA PHE A 67 8.91 -1.90 2.70
C PHE A 67 9.92 -2.95 2.27
N PHE A 68 11.10 -2.91 2.86
CA PHE A 68 11.95 -4.09 2.94
C PHE A 68 11.69 -4.74 4.30
N TYR A 69 11.76 -6.06 4.34
CA TYR A 69 11.60 -6.80 5.60
C TYR A 69 12.81 -7.68 5.82
N GLU A 70 13.50 -7.42 6.92
CA GLU A 70 14.68 -8.20 7.31
C GLU A 70 14.29 -9.07 8.50
N GLU A 71 13.90 -10.31 8.20
CA GLU A 71 13.47 -11.25 9.22
C GLU A 71 14.63 -11.61 10.15
N GLY A 72 14.39 -11.54 11.45
CA GLY A 72 15.42 -11.82 12.43
C GLY A 72 16.47 -10.73 12.56
N GLY A 73 16.29 -9.59 11.88
CA GLY A 73 17.21 -8.46 11.93
C GLY A 73 16.47 -7.18 12.27
N ARG A 74 16.56 -6.19 11.38
CA ARG A 74 15.98 -4.86 11.63
C ARG A 74 14.46 -4.78 11.46
N GLY A 75 13.82 -5.85 10.97
CA GLY A 75 12.39 -5.87 10.76
C GLY A 75 11.99 -5.09 9.52
N PHE A 76 10.91 -4.31 9.61
CA PHE A 76 10.40 -3.55 8.48
C PHE A 76 11.13 -2.23 8.32
N LEU A 77 11.57 -1.97 7.10
CA LEU A 77 12.26 -0.74 6.74
C LEU A 77 11.49 -0.07 5.62
N VAL A 78 11.05 1.16 5.83
CA VAL A 78 10.32 1.90 4.80
C VAL A 78 11.26 2.17 3.63
N ASN A 79 10.85 1.76 2.44
CA ASN A 79 11.60 2.01 1.22
C ASN A 79 11.09 3.27 0.52
N GLU A 80 9.83 3.25 0.10
CA GLU A 80 9.26 4.39 -0.60
C GLU A 80 7.74 4.44 -0.40
N LEU A 81 7.18 5.60 -0.69
CA LEU A 81 5.76 5.81 -0.67
C LEU A 81 5.34 6.37 -2.03
N ASN A 82 4.34 5.73 -2.65
CA ASN A 82 3.86 6.09 -3.98
C ASN A 82 2.44 6.62 -3.88
N THR A 83 2.24 7.92 -4.19
CA THR A 83 0.94 8.57 -4.08
C THR A 83 0.08 8.41 -5.33
N MET A 84 0.62 7.79 -6.39
CA MET A 84 -0.13 7.48 -7.61
C MET A 84 0.13 6.04 -8.05
N PRO A 85 -0.25 5.07 -7.21
CA PRO A 85 -0.02 3.67 -7.57
C PRO A 85 -0.88 3.27 -8.75
N GLY A 86 -0.44 2.26 -9.49
CA GLY A 86 -1.22 1.72 -10.59
C GLY A 86 -2.58 1.23 -10.14
N CYS A 87 -3.56 1.30 -11.01
CA CYS A 87 -4.94 0.94 -10.72
C CYS A 87 -5.52 -0.04 -11.76
N THR A 88 -4.67 -0.77 -12.45
CA THR A 88 -5.12 -1.83 -13.36
C THR A 88 -5.55 -3.05 -12.56
N SER A 89 -6.21 -4.00 -13.24
CA SER A 89 -6.66 -5.24 -12.59
C SER A 89 -5.51 -6.08 -12.05
N ARG A 90 -4.27 -5.81 -12.46
CA ARG A 90 -3.07 -6.55 -12.02
C ARG A 90 -2.18 -5.72 -11.12
N SER A 91 -2.59 -4.51 -10.79
CA SER A 91 -1.81 -3.62 -9.94
C SER A 91 -1.94 -4.00 -8.47
N MET A 92 -0.87 -3.81 -7.71
CA MET A 92 -0.82 -4.21 -6.30
C MET A 92 -1.83 -3.46 -5.44
N PHE A 93 -1.98 -2.15 -5.65
CA PHE A 93 -2.85 -1.35 -4.78
C PHE A 93 -4.29 -1.88 -4.77
N PRO A 94 -4.97 -2.03 -5.91
CA PRO A 94 -6.32 -2.58 -5.90
C PRO A 94 -6.37 -4.05 -5.46
N LEU A 95 -5.36 -4.86 -5.77
CA LEU A 95 -5.35 -6.25 -5.34
C LEU A 95 -5.29 -6.38 -3.81
N LEU A 96 -4.50 -5.54 -3.16
CA LEU A 96 -4.40 -5.55 -1.70
C LEU A 96 -5.71 -5.13 -1.03
N TRP A 97 -6.41 -4.15 -1.60
CA TRP A 97 -7.69 -3.72 -1.08
C TRP A 97 -8.79 -4.74 -1.33
N GLU A 98 -8.77 -5.41 -2.48
CA GLU A 98 -9.70 -6.49 -2.74
C GLU A 98 -9.54 -7.61 -1.72
N ALA A 99 -8.30 -8.00 -1.43
CA ALA A 99 -8.01 -9.00 -0.41
C ALA A 99 -8.42 -8.54 1.00
N SER A 100 -8.56 -7.23 1.19
CA SER A 100 -9.00 -6.64 2.46
C SER A 100 -10.52 -6.48 2.54
N GLY A 101 -11.25 -6.91 1.51
CA GLY A 101 -12.70 -6.84 1.50
C GLY A 101 -13.28 -5.63 0.78
N MET A 102 -12.47 -4.89 0.05
CA MET A 102 -12.92 -3.71 -0.70
C MET A 102 -12.67 -3.91 -2.19
N PRO A 103 -13.66 -4.39 -2.96
CA PRO A 103 -13.51 -4.59 -4.40
C PRO A 103 -13.35 -3.25 -5.14
N ASN A 104 -12.86 -3.32 -6.36
CA ASN A 104 -12.48 -2.13 -7.13
C ASN A 104 -13.55 -1.06 -7.21
N ALA A 105 -14.79 -1.42 -7.49
CA ALA A 105 -15.85 -0.43 -7.60
C ALA A 105 -16.02 0.35 -6.30
N GLU A 106 -15.98 -0.34 -5.17
CA GLU A 106 -16.09 0.28 -3.86
C GLU A 106 -14.85 1.12 -3.53
N LEU A 107 -13.67 0.62 -3.91
CA LEU A 107 -12.43 1.33 -3.70
C LEU A 107 -12.42 2.69 -4.41
N PHE A 108 -12.77 2.70 -5.70
CA PHE A 108 -12.80 3.94 -6.46
C PHE A 108 -13.87 4.90 -5.96
N ASP A 109 -15.03 4.37 -5.56
CA ASP A 109 -16.08 5.19 -4.98
C ASP A 109 -15.59 5.86 -3.69
N GLU A 110 -14.89 5.12 -2.84
CA GLU A 110 -14.31 5.67 -1.61
C GLU A 110 -13.27 6.74 -1.89
N LEU A 111 -12.41 6.53 -2.88
CA LEU A 111 -11.39 7.51 -3.24
C LEU A 111 -12.02 8.82 -3.74
N VAL A 112 -13.10 8.71 -4.53
CA VAL A 112 -13.83 9.89 -4.98
C VAL A 112 -14.48 10.60 -3.78
N ASN A 113 -15.09 9.85 -2.88
CA ASN A 113 -15.72 10.42 -1.70
C ASN A 113 -14.71 11.15 -0.81
N LEU A 114 -13.51 10.59 -0.64
CA LEU A 114 -12.45 11.25 0.11
C LEU A 114 -12.02 12.55 -0.54
N ALA A 115 -11.92 12.57 -1.87
CA ALA A 115 -11.57 13.78 -2.59
C ALA A 115 -12.63 14.86 -2.44
N VAL A 116 -13.90 14.48 -2.53
CA VAL A 116 -15.01 15.40 -2.35
C VAL A 116 -15.02 15.98 -0.94
N ALA A 117 -14.82 15.12 0.07
CA ALA A 117 -14.80 15.55 1.48
C ALA A 117 -13.65 16.51 1.76
N ARG A 118 -12.49 16.30 1.13
CA ARG A 118 -11.34 17.17 1.28
C ARG A 118 -11.57 18.55 0.63
N GLY A 119 -12.34 18.57 -0.44
CA GLY A 119 -12.69 19.79 -1.15
C GLY A 119 -11.55 20.36 -1.98
N THR A 120 -11.77 21.56 -2.49
CA THR A 120 -10.79 22.27 -3.31
C THR A 120 -9.73 22.91 -2.41
N PRO A 121 -8.43 22.72 -2.72
CA PRO A 121 -7.38 23.38 -1.93
C PRO A 121 -7.54 24.89 -1.95
N ARG A 122 -7.31 25.51 -0.80
CA ARG A 122 -7.37 26.97 -0.67
C ARG A 122 -6.03 27.59 -1.05
N GLY A 123 -6.05 28.87 -1.41
CA GLY A 123 -4.83 29.60 -1.71
C GLY A 123 -4.32 29.41 -3.11
N ARG A 124 -5.15 28.97 -3.98
CA ARG A 124 -4.84 28.73 -5.38
C ARG A 124 -5.36 29.82 -6.26
#